data_27fdfdd8d3186265327cde524db4bbd4
#
_entry.id   27fdfdd8d3186265327cde524db4bbd4
#
_cell.length_a   1.000
_cell.length_b   1.000
_cell.length_c   1.000
_cell.angle_alpha   90.00
_cell.angle_beta   90.00
_cell.angle_gamma   90.00
#
_symmetry.space_group_name_H-M   'P 1'
#
loop_
_entity.id
_entity.type
_entity.pdbx_description
1 polymer ?
#
loop_
_entity_poly.entity_id
_entity_poly.type
_entity_poly.pdbx_seq_one_letter_code
_entity_poly.pdbx_strand_id
1 'polypeptide(L)'
;MKPRLLFALAAALLAGGCGSDVGIDVASEPKLETDPALLDAALECTPFANTDKPPVLLVHGTFTHGQEQFNWNYKPLLIERGFDVCTVTYPDRGLGDQQVSAEYIVHALRRIHAESGRKVAMIGHSQGALMPRWALKWWPSARAAVEDFVLLAGPNHGTLVAATDNPLGAMVGSTLGLPAAFYQFARGSSFIGALNAGDETPGDVDYTNIYTLFDELVQPVVPEPTAALEFGEDNPKVANILLQDVCPLLIVDHLTIGLTDRATFELALDAITHVGPANVERAGGAALCHALPPLPGIALPPNFLFEMLALLPIEIENGAPGLHLVRAEPPLKPYAQ
;
A
#
# COMPACT_ATOMS: atom_id res chain seq x y z
N MET A 1 -35.34 73.33 23.44
CA MET A 1 -35.62 71.90 23.49
C MET A 1 -35.21 71.25 22.18
N LYS A 2 -34.10 70.50 22.16
CA LYS A 2 -33.62 69.77 21.00
C LYS A 2 -33.66 68.28 21.31
N PRO A 3 -34.21 67.39 20.47
CA PRO A 3 -34.16 65.96 20.68
C PRO A 3 -32.82 65.40 20.26
N ARG A 4 -32.27 64.49 21.09
CA ARG A 4 -31.07 63.72 20.86
C ARG A 4 -31.44 62.50 20.00
N LEU A 5 -30.82 62.35 18.83
CA LEU A 5 -30.86 61.13 18.04
C LEU A 5 -29.86 60.14 18.63
N LEU A 6 -30.32 58.97 19.02
CA LEU A 6 -29.50 57.77 19.32
C LEU A 6 -29.18 57.04 18.02
N PHE A 7 -27.91 56.95 17.71
CA PHE A 7 -27.41 56.03 16.66
C PHE A 7 -27.16 54.65 17.31
N ALA A 8 -27.91 53.67 16.90
CA ALA A 8 -27.63 52.28 17.22
C ALA A 8 -26.61 51.75 16.20
N LEU A 9 -25.42 51.41 16.67
CA LEU A 9 -24.40 50.69 15.88
C LEU A 9 -24.79 49.20 15.83
N ALA A 10 -25.18 48.71 14.68
CA ALA A 10 -25.32 47.28 14.42
C ALA A 10 -23.94 46.70 14.10
N ALA A 11 -23.38 45.92 15.00
CA ALA A 11 -22.18 45.11 14.73
C ALA A 11 -22.57 43.88 13.90
N ALA A 12 -22.17 43.88 12.63
CA ALA A 12 -22.24 42.71 11.78
C ALA A 12 -21.09 41.78 12.14
N LEU A 13 -21.41 40.67 12.80
CA LEU A 13 -20.52 39.50 12.96
C LEU A 13 -20.38 38.83 11.58
N LEU A 14 -19.26 39.03 10.93
CA LEU A 14 -18.80 38.18 9.82
C LEU A 14 -18.36 36.85 10.41
N ALA A 15 -19.23 35.87 10.35
CA ALA A 15 -18.85 34.47 10.54
C ALA A 15 -18.02 34.05 9.34
N GLY A 16 -16.72 33.93 9.56
CA GLY A 16 -15.76 33.43 8.56
C GLY A 16 -15.98 31.96 8.26
N GLY A 17 -15.92 31.68 6.99
CA GLY A 17 -15.46 30.51 6.30
C GLY A 17 -15.68 29.14 6.92
N CYS A 18 -16.80 28.51 6.63
CA CYS A 18 -16.86 27.05 6.56
C CYS A 18 -16.04 26.63 5.35
N GLY A 19 -14.94 25.90 5.58
CA GLY A 19 -14.36 25.07 4.55
C GLY A 19 -15.46 24.12 4.06
N SER A 20 -15.70 24.12 2.76
CA SER A 20 -16.60 23.17 2.13
C SER A 20 -15.90 21.81 2.20
N ASP A 21 -16.20 21.03 3.23
CA ASP A 21 -16.10 19.58 3.12
C ASP A 21 -17.01 19.18 1.96
N VAL A 22 -16.42 18.90 0.82
CA VAL A 22 -17.11 18.26 -0.28
C VAL A 22 -17.46 16.87 0.24
N GLY A 23 -18.69 16.73 0.75
CA GLY A 23 -19.18 15.45 1.27
C GLY A 23 -19.04 14.39 0.20
N ILE A 24 -18.14 13.42 0.44
CA ILE A 24 -17.96 12.29 -0.48
C ILE A 24 -19.25 11.50 -0.45
N ASP A 25 -19.92 11.39 -1.60
CA ASP A 25 -21.12 10.58 -1.74
C ASP A 25 -20.74 9.09 -1.80
N VAL A 26 -20.61 8.49 -0.63
CA VAL A 26 -20.31 7.05 -0.46
C VAL A 26 -21.37 6.16 -1.12
N ALA A 27 -22.56 6.67 -1.37
CA ALA A 27 -23.63 5.91 -2.05
C ALA A 27 -23.32 5.69 -3.54
N SER A 28 -22.44 6.47 -4.14
CA SER A 28 -22.00 6.34 -5.54
C SER A 28 -20.81 5.40 -5.73
N GLU A 29 -20.18 4.95 -4.64
CA GLU A 29 -19.00 4.09 -4.70
C GLU A 29 -19.36 2.60 -4.87
N PRO A 30 -18.42 1.77 -5.39
CA PRO A 30 -18.62 0.33 -5.42
C PRO A 30 -18.88 -0.21 -4.01
N LYS A 31 -19.89 -1.07 -3.89
CA LYS A 31 -20.16 -1.74 -2.62
C LYS A 31 -19.09 -2.78 -2.35
N LEU A 32 -18.69 -2.92 -1.07
CA LEU A 32 -17.88 -4.04 -0.64
C LEU A 32 -18.80 -5.29 -0.63
N GLU A 33 -18.34 -6.33 -1.32
CA GLU A 33 -19.09 -7.60 -1.43
C GLU A 33 -18.68 -8.60 -0.34
N THR A 34 -17.50 -8.39 0.26
CA THR A 34 -16.98 -9.22 1.36
C THR A 34 -17.78 -9.01 2.64
N ASP A 35 -18.03 -10.09 3.37
CA ASP A 35 -18.72 -10.04 4.66
C ASP A 35 -18.04 -9.06 5.62
N PRO A 36 -18.77 -8.10 6.20
CA PRO A 36 -18.22 -7.12 7.14
C PRO A 36 -17.49 -7.76 8.34
N ALA A 37 -17.94 -8.91 8.82
CA ALA A 37 -17.28 -9.60 9.93
C ALA A 37 -15.88 -10.13 9.53
N LEU A 38 -15.68 -10.53 8.27
CA LEU A 38 -14.37 -10.91 7.77
C LEU A 38 -13.46 -9.70 7.60
N LEU A 39 -14.02 -8.59 7.11
CA LEU A 39 -13.28 -7.34 6.97
C LEU A 39 -12.83 -6.80 8.33
N ASP A 40 -13.71 -6.85 9.35
CA ASP A 40 -13.38 -6.44 10.71
C ASP A 40 -12.31 -7.32 11.36
N ALA A 41 -12.41 -8.64 11.19
CA ALA A 41 -11.46 -9.59 11.74
C ALA A 41 -10.06 -9.50 11.11
N ALA A 42 -9.97 -8.96 9.91
CA ALA A 42 -8.73 -8.82 9.15
C ALA A 42 -7.84 -7.65 9.60
N LEU A 43 -8.38 -6.71 10.38
CA LEU A 43 -7.68 -5.48 10.80
C LEU A 43 -7.29 -5.56 12.26
N GLU A 44 -6.00 -5.46 12.54
CA GLU A 44 -5.43 -5.38 13.89
C GLU A 44 -4.70 -4.05 14.07
N CYS A 45 -5.12 -3.25 15.05
CA CYS A 45 -4.52 -1.95 15.36
C CYS A 45 -4.05 -1.86 16.80
N THR A 46 -3.01 -1.06 17.05
CA THR A 46 -2.74 -0.52 18.38
C THR A 46 -3.84 0.47 18.76
N PRO A 47 -4.03 0.78 20.06
CA PRO A 47 -4.92 1.88 20.43
C PRO A 47 -4.51 3.19 19.75
N PHE A 48 -5.48 3.97 19.26
CA PHE A 48 -5.23 5.29 18.66
C PHE A 48 -5.00 6.34 19.75
N ALA A 49 -3.78 6.37 20.30
CA ALA A 49 -3.39 7.24 21.39
C ALA A 49 -2.54 8.45 20.98
N ASN A 50 -1.86 8.37 19.81
CA ASN A 50 -0.98 9.42 19.33
C ASN A 50 -1.74 10.38 18.42
N THR A 51 -1.77 11.67 18.77
CA THR A 51 -2.52 12.68 18.02
C THR A 51 -1.66 13.47 17.03
N ASP A 52 -0.34 13.41 17.18
CA ASP A 52 0.61 14.27 16.44
C ASP A 52 1.15 13.62 15.17
N LYS A 53 0.83 12.34 14.94
CA LYS A 53 1.31 11.57 13.79
C LYS A 53 0.16 10.82 13.11
N PRO A 54 0.23 10.56 11.81
CA PRO A 54 -0.77 9.72 11.15
C PRO A 54 -0.76 8.30 11.73
N PRO A 55 -1.89 7.61 11.80
CA PRO A 55 -1.90 6.17 11.99
C PRO A 55 -1.29 5.50 10.75
N VAL A 56 -0.50 4.46 10.94
CA VAL A 56 0.17 3.74 9.85
C VAL A 56 -0.52 2.42 9.58
N LEU A 57 -0.93 2.19 8.33
CA LEU A 57 -1.43 0.90 7.86
C LEU A 57 -0.32 0.15 7.12
N LEU A 58 0.08 -1.01 7.64
CA LEU A 58 1.04 -1.91 7.02
C LEU A 58 0.30 -2.96 6.17
N VAL A 59 0.68 -3.08 4.89
CA VAL A 59 0.03 -3.95 3.90
C VAL A 59 1.02 -4.99 3.39
N HIS A 60 0.75 -6.26 3.69
CA HIS A 60 1.68 -7.36 3.41
C HIS A 60 1.76 -7.75 1.93
N GLY A 61 2.80 -8.49 1.58
CA GLY A 61 3.00 -9.08 0.25
C GLY A 61 2.31 -10.44 0.09
N THR A 62 2.58 -11.09 -1.03
CA THR A 62 2.12 -12.46 -1.32
C THR A 62 2.81 -13.45 -0.39
N PHE A 63 2.17 -14.57 -0.09
CA PHE A 63 2.62 -15.69 0.75
C PHE A 63 2.73 -15.40 2.24
N THR A 64 2.35 -14.23 2.72
CA THR A 64 2.44 -13.84 4.13
C THR A 64 1.09 -13.36 4.68
N HIS A 65 1.06 -13.07 5.99
CA HIS A 65 -0.01 -12.35 6.68
C HIS A 65 0.53 -11.03 7.24
N GLY A 66 -0.35 -10.11 7.57
CA GLY A 66 0.04 -8.82 8.12
C GLY A 66 0.92 -8.94 9.38
N GLN A 67 0.52 -9.80 10.32
CA GLN A 67 1.26 -10.03 11.55
C GLN A 67 2.58 -10.78 11.30
N GLU A 68 2.56 -11.81 10.45
CA GLU A 68 3.74 -12.61 10.10
C GLU A 68 4.83 -11.74 9.46
N GLN A 69 4.43 -10.83 8.57
CA GLN A 69 5.38 -9.97 7.89
C GLN A 69 5.91 -8.84 8.78
N PHE A 70 5.07 -8.21 9.63
CA PHE A 70 5.40 -6.93 10.23
C PHE A 70 5.57 -6.91 11.75
N ASN A 71 5.15 -7.96 12.50
CA ASN A 71 5.21 -7.92 13.97
C ASN A 71 6.63 -7.99 14.57
N TRP A 72 7.63 -8.30 13.77
CA TRP A 72 9.03 -8.42 14.22
C TRP A 72 9.95 -7.34 13.63
N ASN A 73 9.46 -6.47 12.74
CA ASN A 73 10.25 -5.44 12.07
C ASN A 73 9.56 -4.05 12.08
N TYR A 74 8.84 -3.66 11.04
CA TYR A 74 8.25 -2.33 10.88
C TYR A 74 7.31 -1.95 12.02
N LYS A 75 6.41 -2.85 12.45
CA LYS A 75 5.41 -2.55 13.49
C LYS A 75 6.04 -2.10 14.82
N PRO A 76 6.95 -2.87 15.47
CA PRO A 76 7.58 -2.44 16.71
C PRO A 76 8.44 -1.17 16.53
N LEU A 77 9.14 -1.02 15.40
CA LEU A 77 9.96 0.16 15.14
C LEU A 77 9.13 1.44 15.01
N LEU A 78 7.97 1.37 14.37
CA LEU A 78 7.05 2.50 14.25
C LEU A 78 6.38 2.83 15.58
N ILE A 79 6.00 1.82 16.37
CA ILE A 79 5.45 2.00 17.72
C ILE A 79 6.47 2.72 18.61
N GLU A 80 7.76 2.30 18.59
CA GLU A 80 8.84 2.94 19.32
C GLU A 80 9.03 4.41 18.93
N ARG A 81 8.73 4.75 17.66
CA ARG A 81 8.74 6.12 17.15
C ARG A 81 7.46 6.89 17.41
N GLY A 82 6.52 6.31 18.16
CA GLY A 82 5.29 6.97 18.59
C GLY A 82 4.20 7.03 17.53
N PHE A 83 4.13 6.04 16.63
CA PHE A 83 3.00 5.87 15.72
C PHE A 83 1.96 4.92 16.29
N ASP A 84 0.69 5.16 15.97
CA ASP A 84 -0.35 4.15 16.05
C ASP A 84 -0.26 3.28 14.80
N VAL A 85 -0.22 1.95 14.95
CA VAL A 85 0.08 1.05 13.83
C VAL A 85 -1.00 0.00 13.68
N CYS A 86 -1.47 -0.15 12.45
CA CYS A 86 -2.39 -1.19 12.04
C CYS A 86 -1.72 -2.16 11.06
N THR A 87 -2.13 -3.41 11.09
CA THR A 87 -1.83 -4.41 10.07
C THR A 87 -3.14 -4.95 9.52
N VAL A 88 -3.24 -5.11 8.22
CA VAL A 88 -4.36 -5.78 7.56
C VAL A 88 -3.91 -7.13 7.03
N THR A 89 -4.77 -8.15 7.17
CA THR A 89 -4.54 -9.48 6.60
C THR A 89 -5.68 -9.81 5.67
N TYR A 90 -5.44 -9.81 4.37
CA TYR A 90 -6.41 -10.27 3.37
C TYR A 90 -6.24 -11.78 3.12
N PRO A 91 -7.28 -12.45 2.56
CA PRO A 91 -7.34 -13.91 2.53
C PRO A 91 -6.27 -14.56 1.64
N ASP A 92 -6.10 -15.85 1.83
CA ASP A 92 -5.32 -16.73 0.97
C ASP A 92 -3.85 -16.31 0.81
N ARG A 93 -3.27 -15.66 1.83
CA ARG A 93 -1.90 -15.14 1.77
C ARG A 93 -1.65 -14.27 0.53
N GLY A 94 -2.67 -13.54 0.07
CA GLY A 94 -2.61 -12.73 -1.13
C GLY A 94 -2.66 -13.51 -2.45
N LEU A 95 -3.01 -14.79 -2.44
CA LEU A 95 -3.08 -15.61 -3.65
C LEU A 95 -4.44 -15.54 -4.37
N GLY A 96 -5.48 -15.04 -3.69
CA GLY A 96 -6.80 -14.85 -4.24
C GLY A 96 -6.90 -13.71 -5.27
N ASP A 97 -8.14 -13.37 -5.64
CA ASP A 97 -8.43 -12.23 -6.52
C ASP A 97 -8.07 -10.91 -5.81
N GLN A 98 -7.17 -10.14 -6.40
CA GLN A 98 -6.70 -8.87 -5.85
C GLN A 98 -7.81 -7.82 -5.75
N GLN A 99 -8.85 -7.89 -6.57
CA GLN A 99 -10.01 -7.00 -6.47
C GLN A 99 -10.80 -7.24 -5.18
N VAL A 100 -10.88 -8.52 -4.73
CA VAL A 100 -11.48 -8.88 -3.44
C VAL A 100 -10.56 -8.46 -2.30
N SER A 101 -9.26 -8.70 -2.40
CA SER A 101 -8.28 -8.28 -1.40
C SER A 101 -8.28 -6.75 -1.20
N ALA A 102 -8.54 -5.97 -2.24
CA ALA A 102 -8.65 -4.51 -2.15
C ALA A 102 -9.83 -4.05 -1.28
N GLU A 103 -10.90 -4.84 -1.14
CA GLU A 103 -12.02 -4.49 -0.24
C GLU A 103 -11.58 -4.44 1.23
N TYR A 104 -10.63 -5.31 1.62
CA TYR A 104 -10.02 -5.28 2.96
C TYR A 104 -9.26 -3.98 3.22
N ILE A 105 -8.58 -3.46 2.20
CA ILE A 105 -7.87 -2.18 2.28
C ILE A 105 -8.85 -1.03 2.40
N VAL A 106 -9.92 -1.01 1.59
CA VAL A 106 -10.97 0.03 1.68
C VAL A 106 -11.58 0.06 3.06
N HIS A 107 -11.96 -1.11 3.60
CA HIS A 107 -12.53 -1.20 4.94
C HIS A 107 -11.55 -0.72 6.01
N ALA A 108 -10.29 -1.18 5.95
CA ALA A 108 -9.25 -0.78 6.89
C ALA A 108 -9.05 0.75 6.91
N LEU A 109 -8.92 1.38 5.74
CA LEU A 109 -8.73 2.83 5.64
C LEU A 109 -9.90 3.61 6.22
N ARG A 110 -11.14 3.23 5.86
CA ARG A 110 -12.34 3.88 6.39
C ARG A 110 -12.42 3.74 7.92
N ARG A 111 -12.15 2.56 8.44
CA ARG A 111 -12.22 2.28 9.87
C ARG A 111 -11.13 3.02 10.65
N ILE A 112 -9.88 2.96 10.21
CA ILE A 112 -8.76 3.67 10.85
C ILE A 112 -9.03 5.18 10.85
N HIS A 113 -9.46 5.74 9.72
CA HIS A 113 -9.79 7.16 9.61
C HIS A 113 -10.94 7.55 10.55
N ALA A 114 -12.01 6.76 10.60
CA ALA A 114 -13.17 7.03 11.46
C ALA A 114 -12.83 6.95 12.95
N GLU A 115 -12.02 5.96 13.36
CA GLU A 115 -11.67 5.75 14.76
C GLU A 115 -10.58 6.73 15.25
N SER A 116 -9.61 7.07 14.40
CA SER A 116 -8.52 7.99 14.75
C SER A 116 -8.83 9.46 14.54
N GLY A 117 -9.78 9.79 13.65
CA GLY A 117 -10.06 11.15 13.19
C GLY A 117 -8.94 11.76 12.33
N ARG A 118 -7.98 10.95 11.83
CA ARG A 118 -6.79 11.39 11.09
C ARG A 118 -6.69 10.66 9.75
N LYS A 119 -6.03 11.31 8.78
CA LYS A 119 -5.63 10.61 7.56
C LYS A 119 -4.58 9.53 7.89
N VAL A 120 -4.50 8.53 7.05
CA VAL A 120 -3.70 7.32 7.22
C VAL A 120 -2.46 7.43 6.34
N ALA A 121 -1.30 7.07 6.88
CA ALA A 121 -0.14 6.76 6.08
C ALA A 121 -0.09 5.25 5.81
N MET A 122 0.18 4.83 4.57
CA MET A 122 0.29 3.43 4.21
C MET A 122 1.72 3.04 3.85
N ILE A 123 2.12 1.83 4.25
CA ILE A 123 3.36 1.21 3.77
C ILE A 123 3.00 -0.18 3.26
N GLY A 124 3.15 -0.39 1.96
CA GLY A 124 2.83 -1.65 1.30
C GLY A 124 4.06 -2.29 0.64
N HIS A 125 4.28 -3.59 0.86
CA HIS A 125 5.38 -4.32 0.26
C HIS A 125 4.88 -5.27 -0.83
N SER A 126 5.57 -5.29 -1.98
CA SER A 126 5.27 -6.22 -3.07
C SER A 126 3.81 -6.07 -3.55
N GLN A 127 3.02 -7.13 -3.52
CA GLN A 127 1.58 -7.08 -3.79
C GLN A 127 0.84 -6.06 -2.90
N GLY A 128 1.34 -5.81 -1.69
CA GLY A 128 0.80 -4.78 -0.80
C GLY A 128 0.85 -3.35 -1.35
N ALA A 129 1.47 -3.14 -2.50
CA ALA A 129 1.39 -1.90 -3.27
C ALA A 129 0.19 -1.86 -4.22
N LEU A 130 -0.27 -3.00 -4.75
CA LEU A 130 -1.31 -3.04 -5.78
C LEU A 130 -2.72 -2.86 -5.23
N MET A 131 -3.09 -3.59 -4.18
CA MET A 131 -4.44 -3.49 -3.61
C MET A 131 -4.75 -2.10 -3.05
N PRO A 132 -3.83 -1.42 -2.34
CA PRO A 132 -4.06 -0.03 -1.97
C PRO A 132 -4.26 0.89 -3.19
N ARG A 133 -3.46 0.77 -4.25
CA ARG A 133 -3.67 1.56 -5.48
C ARG A 133 -5.05 1.30 -6.08
N TRP A 134 -5.48 0.01 -6.12
CA TRP A 134 -6.82 -0.36 -6.56
C TRP A 134 -7.90 0.29 -5.67
N ALA A 135 -7.73 0.24 -4.34
CA ALA A 135 -8.63 0.86 -3.39
C ALA A 135 -8.71 2.39 -3.59
N LEU A 136 -7.57 3.07 -3.73
CA LEU A 136 -7.52 4.52 -3.95
C LEU A 136 -8.13 4.93 -5.29
N LYS A 137 -8.03 4.08 -6.33
CA LYS A 137 -8.58 4.38 -7.64
C LYS A 137 -10.11 4.34 -7.64
N TRP A 138 -10.70 3.31 -7.09
CA TRP A 138 -12.12 3.04 -7.25
C TRP A 138 -13.01 3.50 -6.09
N TRP A 139 -12.44 3.77 -4.91
CA TRP A 139 -13.17 4.24 -3.74
C TRP A 139 -12.70 5.62 -3.27
N PRO A 140 -13.37 6.71 -3.69
CA PRO A 140 -13.07 8.06 -3.25
C PRO A 140 -13.00 8.24 -1.73
N SER A 141 -13.83 7.52 -0.96
CA SER A 141 -13.79 7.57 0.51
C SER A 141 -12.52 6.98 1.10
N ALA A 142 -12.01 5.88 0.53
CA ALA A 142 -10.72 5.31 0.93
C ALA A 142 -9.57 6.26 0.57
N ARG A 143 -9.61 6.84 -0.62
CA ARG A 143 -8.64 7.83 -1.09
C ARG A 143 -8.59 9.08 -0.21
N ALA A 144 -9.75 9.61 0.20
CA ALA A 144 -9.83 10.77 1.07
C ALA A 144 -9.27 10.52 2.50
N ALA A 145 -9.24 9.25 2.91
CA ALA A 145 -8.71 8.83 4.20
C ALA A 145 -7.17 8.71 4.24
N VAL A 146 -6.47 8.91 3.11
CA VAL A 146 -5.01 8.71 3.01
C VAL A 146 -4.31 10.03 2.77
N GLU A 147 -3.12 10.21 3.36
CA GLU A 147 -2.20 11.31 3.07
C GLU A 147 -0.91 10.83 2.40
N ASP A 148 -0.32 9.71 2.86
CA ASP A 148 0.92 9.17 2.34
C ASP A 148 0.77 7.69 1.94
N PHE A 149 1.37 7.33 0.82
CA PHE A 149 1.48 5.94 0.43
C PHE A 149 2.90 5.59 -0.01
N VAL A 150 3.56 4.76 0.81
CA VAL A 150 4.89 4.22 0.53
C VAL A 150 4.75 2.82 -0.07
N LEU A 151 5.28 2.66 -1.27
CA LEU A 151 5.27 1.43 -2.04
C LEU A 151 6.69 0.84 -2.06
N LEU A 152 6.85 -0.36 -1.54
CA LEU A 152 8.13 -1.06 -1.46
C LEU A 152 8.14 -2.21 -2.47
N ALA A 153 8.94 -2.10 -3.53
CA ALA A 153 9.09 -3.11 -4.58
C ALA A 153 7.74 -3.60 -5.16
N GLY A 154 6.80 -2.68 -5.39
CA GLY A 154 5.49 -3.01 -5.94
C GLY A 154 5.54 -3.35 -7.41
N PRO A 155 4.89 -4.43 -7.89
CA PRO A 155 4.75 -4.72 -9.32
C PRO A 155 3.71 -3.80 -9.96
N ASN A 156 3.92 -2.48 -9.91
CA ASN A 156 2.93 -1.46 -10.25
C ASN A 156 2.44 -1.54 -11.70
N HIS A 157 3.30 -2.00 -12.62
CA HIS A 157 2.96 -2.29 -14.03
C HIS A 157 3.04 -3.80 -14.35
N GLY A 158 2.84 -4.64 -13.32
CA GLY A 158 2.98 -6.09 -13.42
C GLY A 158 4.44 -6.54 -13.43
N THR A 159 4.67 -7.82 -13.69
CA THR A 159 6.02 -8.38 -13.78
C THR A 159 6.12 -9.46 -14.86
N LEU A 160 7.28 -9.52 -15.55
CA LEU A 160 7.61 -10.58 -16.50
C LEU A 160 7.88 -11.94 -15.82
N VAL A 161 8.07 -11.94 -14.50
CA VAL A 161 8.26 -13.18 -13.71
C VAL A 161 6.93 -13.85 -13.41
N ALA A 162 5.80 -13.16 -13.64
CA ALA A 162 4.48 -13.77 -13.50
C ALA A 162 4.39 -15.07 -14.30
N ALA A 163 3.86 -16.12 -13.66
CA ALA A 163 3.83 -17.46 -14.26
C ALA A 163 3.17 -17.51 -15.64
N THR A 164 2.24 -16.61 -15.90
CA THR A 164 1.47 -16.55 -17.16
C THR A 164 2.16 -15.81 -18.29
N ASP A 165 3.24 -15.09 -18.00
CA ASP A 165 4.00 -14.33 -19.01
C ASP A 165 5.02 -15.19 -19.79
N ASN A 166 5.07 -16.51 -19.49
CA ASN A 166 5.85 -17.45 -20.27
C ASN A 166 4.97 -18.63 -20.76
N PRO A 167 5.32 -19.27 -21.90
CA PRO A 167 4.49 -20.31 -22.53
C PRO A 167 4.23 -21.52 -21.63
N LEU A 168 5.20 -21.93 -20.81
CA LEU A 168 5.04 -23.07 -19.90
C LEU A 168 4.07 -22.73 -18.78
N GLY A 169 4.23 -21.58 -18.13
CA GLY A 169 3.32 -21.12 -17.10
C GLY A 169 1.90 -20.90 -17.62
N ALA A 170 1.76 -20.34 -18.81
CA ALA A 170 0.44 -20.19 -19.45
C ALA A 170 -0.23 -21.56 -19.72
N MET A 171 0.55 -22.56 -20.16
CA MET A 171 0.06 -23.91 -20.35
C MET A 171 -0.35 -24.56 -19.02
N VAL A 172 0.46 -24.46 -17.98
CA VAL A 172 0.15 -24.96 -16.64
C VAL A 172 -1.13 -24.29 -16.12
N GLY A 173 -1.20 -22.98 -16.21
CA GLY A 173 -2.35 -22.21 -15.78
C GLY A 173 -3.65 -22.63 -16.46
N SER A 174 -3.64 -22.75 -17.79
CA SER A 174 -4.83 -23.14 -18.55
C SER A 174 -5.29 -24.59 -18.33
N THR A 175 -4.36 -25.49 -17.95
CA THR A 175 -4.65 -26.91 -17.76
C THR A 175 -4.95 -27.28 -16.32
N LEU A 176 -4.05 -26.92 -15.40
CA LEU A 176 -4.13 -27.27 -13.98
C LEU A 176 -4.75 -26.15 -13.12
N GLY A 177 -4.63 -24.91 -13.58
CA GLY A 177 -4.99 -23.72 -12.82
C GLY A 177 -3.82 -23.17 -12.01
N LEU A 178 -3.91 -21.87 -11.70
CA LEU A 178 -2.99 -21.13 -10.82
C LEU A 178 -3.80 -20.25 -9.86
N PRO A 179 -3.23 -19.80 -8.75
CA PRO A 179 -3.82 -18.75 -7.94
C PRO A 179 -4.19 -17.51 -8.78
N ALA A 180 -5.32 -16.88 -8.48
CA ALA A 180 -5.84 -15.74 -9.25
C ALA A 180 -4.82 -14.58 -9.36
N ALA A 181 -4.12 -14.29 -8.26
CA ALA A 181 -3.11 -13.23 -8.22
C ALA A 181 -1.99 -13.42 -9.25
N PHE A 182 -1.62 -14.66 -9.60
CA PHE A 182 -0.55 -14.93 -10.56
C PHE A 182 -0.90 -14.52 -12.00
N TYR A 183 -2.19 -14.54 -12.34
CA TYR A 183 -2.65 -13.96 -13.61
C TYR A 183 -2.62 -12.43 -13.54
N GLN A 184 -3.06 -11.88 -12.41
CA GLN A 184 -3.17 -10.44 -12.21
C GLN A 184 -1.82 -9.72 -12.06
N PHE A 185 -0.74 -10.45 -11.75
CA PHE A 185 0.62 -9.89 -11.78
C PHE A 185 1.21 -9.76 -13.18
N ALA A 186 0.66 -10.43 -14.18
CA ALA A 186 1.18 -10.37 -15.54
C ALA A 186 1.04 -8.96 -16.11
N ARG A 187 2.07 -8.50 -16.82
CA ARG A 187 2.10 -7.14 -17.40
C ARG A 187 0.95 -6.87 -18.37
N GLY A 188 0.47 -7.90 -19.07
CA GLY A 188 -0.64 -7.82 -19.99
C GLY A 188 -2.00 -8.14 -19.38
N SER A 189 -2.12 -8.29 -18.06
CA SER A 189 -3.38 -8.60 -17.40
C SER A 189 -4.38 -7.47 -17.51
N SER A 190 -5.67 -7.84 -17.49
CA SER A 190 -6.76 -6.86 -17.44
C SER A 190 -6.72 -6.05 -16.15
N PHE A 191 -6.29 -6.68 -15.05
CA PHE A 191 -6.14 -6.03 -13.75
C PHE A 191 -5.09 -4.91 -13.81
N ILE A 192 -3.88 -5.18 -14.30
CA ILE A 192 -2.81 -4.18 -14.44
C ILE A 192 -3.23 -3.09 -15.44
N GLY A 193 -3.87 -3.47 -16.54
CA GLY A 193 -4.41 -2.52 -17.51
C GLY A 193 -5.43 -1.55 -16.89
N ALA A 194 -6.39 -2.06 -16.12
CA ALA A 194 -7.38 -1.25 -15.45
C ALA A 194 -6.79 -0.40 -14.31
N LEU A 195 -5.82 -0.95 -13.57
CA LEU A 195 -5.13 -0.23 -12.48
C LEU A 195 -4.41 1.02 -12.99
N ASN A 196 -3.74 0.92 -14.14
CA ASN A 196 -2.91 1.99 -14.70
C ASN A 196 -3.63 2.85 -15.77
N ALA A 197 -4.89 2.54 -16.09
CA ALA A 197 -5.65 3.36 -17.03
C ALA A 197 -5.95 4.75 -16.46
N GLY A 198 -5.55 5.82 -17.15
CA GLY A 198 -5.74 7.21 -16.70
C GLY A 198 -4.80 7.59 -15.55
N ASP A 199 -5.33 8.18 -14.49
CA ASP A 199 -4.55 8.65 -13.34
C ASP A 199 -4.02 7.46 -12.52
N GLU A 200 -2.69 7.31 -12.45
CA GLU A 200 -2.02 6.26 -11.69
C GLU A 200 -1.91 6.58 -10.20
N THR A 201 -1.93 7.85 -9.85
CA THR A 201 -1.70 8.37 -8.49
C THR A 201 -2.84 9.29 -8.05
N PRO A 202 -4.08 8.75 -8.02
CA PRO A 202 -5.26 9.58 -7.84
C PRO A 202 -5.33 10.23 -6.47
N GLY A 203 -5.78 11.48 -6.46
CA GLY A 203 -6.16 12.21 -5.25
C GLY A 203 -5.07 13.09 -4.67
N ASP A 204 -5.34 13.55 -3.45
CA ASP A 204 -4.41 14.37 -2.67
C ASP A 204 -3.59 13.48 -1.74
N VAL A 205 -2.79 12.60 -2.34
CA VAL A 205 -1.95 11.61 -1.67
C VAL A 205 -0.52 11.80 -2.14
N ASP A 206 0.44 11.72 -1.24
CA ASP A 206 1.86 11.73 -1.56
C ASP A 206 2.36 10.29 -1.74
N TYR A 207 2.93 9.99 -2.91
CA TYR A 207 3.37 8.65 -3.27
C TYR A 207 4.88 8.54 -3.22
N THR A 208 5.39 7.62 -2.41
CA THR A 208 6.82 7.28 -2.36
C THR A 208 7.01 5.85 -2.80
N ASN A 209 7.60 5.65 -3.96
CA ASN A 209 7.88 4.33 -4.50
C ASN A 209 9.37 4.02 -4.42
N ILE A 210 9.74 2.96 -3.71
CA ILE A 210 11.13 2.55 -3.47
C ILE A 210 11.35 1.18 -4.10
N TYR A 211 12.38 1.05 -4.94
CA TYR A 211 12.69 -0.19 -5.63
C TYR A 211 14.21 -0.40 -5.76
N THR A 212 14.63 -1.57 -6.21
CA THR A 212 16.04 -1.98 -6.25
C THR A 212 16.41 -2.64 -7.57
N LEU A 213 17.67 -2.47 -8.03
CA LEU A 213 18.19 -3.17 -9.19
C LEU A 213 18.26 -4.69 -9.00
N PHE A 214 18.27 -5.15 -7.76
CA PHE A 214 18.42 -6.57 -7.40
C PHE A 214 17.08 -7.26 -7.14
N ASP A 215 15.98 -6.64 -7.54
CA ASP A 215 14.67 -7.25 -7.44
C ASP A 215 14.57 -8.44 -8.41
N GLU A 216 14.41 -9.65 -7.89
CA GLU A 216 14.32 -10.87 -8.69
C GLU A 216 12.87 -11.24 -9.07
N LEU A 217 11.87 -10.58 -8.48
CA LEU A 217 10.45 -10.87 -8.69
C LEU A 217 9.72 -9.79 -9.49
N VAL A 218 10.07 -8.52 -9.31
CA VAL A 218 9.42 -7.40 -10.00
C VAL A 218 10.31 -6.90 -11.13
N GLN A 219 10.10 -7.46 -12.31
CA GLN A 219 10.93 -7.26 -13.50
C GLN A 219 10.11 -6.74 -14.70
N PRO A 220 10.71 -5.89 -15.58
CA PRO A 220 12.09 -5.39 -15.55
C PRO A 220 12.28 -4.22 -14.58
N VAL A 221 13.54 -4.05 -14.13
CA VAL A 221 13.93 -2.84 -13.38
C VAL A 221 14.53 -1.80 -14.31
N VAL A 222 15.13 -2.22 -15.41
CA VAL A 222 15.75 -1.35 -16.42
C VAL A 222 15.34 -1.77 -17.83
N PRO A 223 15.26 -0.88 -18.83
CA PRO A 223 15.45 0.59 -18.75
C PRO A 223 14.25 1.33 -18.13
N GLU A 224 13.07 0.75 -18.18
CA GLU A 224 11.82 1.31 -17.61
C GLU A 224 11.40 0.41 -16.46
N PRO A 225 11.57 0.87 -15.20
CA PRO A 225 11.24 0.04 -14.05
C PRO A 225 9.73 -0.17 -13.94
N THR A 226 9.32 -1.43 -13.94
CA THR A 226 7.90 -1.80 -13.79
C THR A 226 7.34 -1.43 -12.42
N ALA A 227 8.20 -1.17 -11.45
CA ALA A 227 7.81 -0.68 -10.13
C ALA A 227 7.54 0.83 -10.08
N ALA A 228 8.12 1.65 -10.99
CA ALA A 228 7.96 3.10 -10.94
C ALA A 228 6.54 3.53 -11.29
N LEU A 229 6.07 4.59 -10.64
CA LEU A 229 4.80 5.26 -10.95
C LEU A 229 5.07 6.46 -11.84
N GLU A 230 4.22 6.70 -12.84
CA GLU A 230 4.33 7.87 -13.74
C GLU A 230 5.78 8.08 -14.22
N PHE A 231 6.44 7.01 -14.66
CA PHE A 231 7.86 7.02 -14.99
C PHE A 231 8.19 8.04 -16.10
N GLY A 232 9.08 8.98 -15.77
CA GLY A 232 9.49 10.05 -16.68
C GLY A 232 8.60 11.29 -16.64
N GLU A 233 7.55 11.31 -15.81
CA GLU A 233 6.72 12.48 -15.57
C GLU A 233 7.23 13.31 -14.38
N ASP A 234 6.96 14.60 -14.37
CA ASP A 234 7.30 15.52 -13.28
C ASP A 234 6.05 15.77 -12.43
N ASN A 235 5.80 14.87 -11.48
CA ASN A 235 4.72 15.02 -10.51
C ASN A 235 5.32 15.25 -9.11
N PRO A 236 5.12 16.43 -8.48
CA PRO A 236 5.70 16.75 -7.18
C PRO A 236 5.16 15.88 -6.02
N LYS A 237 4.09 15.12 -6.26
CA LYS A 237 3.51 14.17 -5.30
C LYS A 237 4.03 12.75 -5.47
N VAL A 238 4.92 12.51 -6.41
CA VAL A 238 5.46 11.17 -6.70
C VAL A 238 6.97 11.18 -6.61
N ALA A 239 7.54 10.36 -5.73
CA ALA A 239 8.96 10.08 -5.72
C ALA A 239 9.20 8.63 -6.11
N ASN A 240 9.93 8.41 -7.20
CA ASN A 240 10.46 7.10 -7.60
C ASN A 240 11.92 7.01 -7.18
N ILE A 241 12.23 6.20 -6.19
CA ILE A 241 13.56 6.09 -5.58
C ILE A 241 14.17 4.72 -5.89
N LEU A 242 15.15 4.71 -6.78
CA LEU A 242 16.01 3.55 -6.98
C LEU A 242 17.08 3.53 -5.89
N LEU A 243 17.13 2.50 -5.07
CA LEU A 243 18.08 2.41 -3.95
C LEU A 243 19.53 2.54 -4.39
N GLN A 244 19.89 2.08 -5.58
CA GLN A 244 21.26 2.15 -6.11
C GLN A 244 21.65 3.54 -6.62
N ASP A 245 20.67 4.43 -6.88
CA ASP A 245 20.95 5.85 -7.14
C ASP A 245 21.32 6.57 -5.84
N VAL A 246 20.76 6.13 -4.71
CA VAL A 246 21.10 6.64 -3.38
C VAL A 246 22.38 5.99 -2.86
N CYS A 247 22.47 4.66 -2.93
CA CYS A 247 23.54 3.83 -2.39
C CYS A 247 24.05 2.84 -3.44
N PRO A 248 24.99 3.22 -4.31
CA PRO A 248 25.41 2.43 -5.47
C PRO A 248 25.90 1.01 -5.18
N LEU A 249 26.42 0.75 -3.96
CA LEU A 249 26.93 -0.56 -3.56
C LEU A 249 25.96 -1.37 -2.69
N LEU A 250 24.76 -0.85 -2.45
CA LEU A 250 23.76 -1.51 -1.64
C LEU A 250 23.14 -2.67 -2.42
N ILE A 251 23.20 -3.88 -1.84
CA ILE A 251 22.58 -5.08 -2.38
C ILE A 251 21.35 -5.39 -1.52
N VAL A 252 20.18 -5.19 -2.09
CA VAL A 252 18.89 -5.41 -1.45
C VAL A 252 18.01 -6.13 -2.47
N ASP A 253 17.52 -7.30 -2.11
CA ASP A 253 16.61 -8.11 -2.92
C ASP A 253 15.14 -7.76 -2.67
N HIS A 254 14.22 -8.42 -3.38
CA HIS A 254 12.78 -8.20 -3.26
C HIS A 254 12.25 -8.40 -1.84
N LEU A 255 12.77 -9.37 -1.10
CA LEU A 255 12.31 -9.67 0.23
C LEU A 255 12.85 -8.67 1.25
N THR A 256 14.16 -8.43 1.21
CA THR A 256 14.85 -7.61 2.21
C THR A 256 14.48 -6.13 2.12
N ILE A 257 14.12 -5.61 0.95
CA ILE A 257 13.63 -4.23 0.79
C ILE A 257 12.39 -3.95 1.63
N GLY A 258 11.48 -4.90 1.73
CA GLY A 258 10.24 -4.76 2.52
C GLY A 258 10.35 -5.19 3.97
N LEU A 259 11.46 -5.79 4.40
CA LEU A 259 11.55 -6.43 5.71
C LEU A 259 12.69 -5.92 6.60
N THR A 260 13.89 -5.74 6.05
CA THR A 260 15.09 -5.55 6.88
C THR A 260 16.01 -4.42 6.42
N ASP A 261 15.83 -3.90 5.22
CA ASP A 261 16.69 -2.84 4.72
C ASP A 261 16.46 -1.52 5.45
N ARG A 262 17.55 -0.96 5.97
CA ARG A 262 17.50 0.27 6.76
C ARG A 262 17.29 1.51 5.90
N ALA A 263 17.91 1.59 4.73
CA ALA A 263 17.77 2.75 3.86
C ALA A 263 16.31 2.91 3.42
N THR A 264 15.68 1.78 3.05
CA THR A 264 14.25 1.72 2.73
C THR A 264 13.37 2.18 3.88
N PHE A 265 13.66 1.70 5.09
CA PHE A 265 12.88 2.08 6.29
C PHE A 265 13.01 3.57 6.61
N GLU A 266 14.21 4.14 6.56
CA GLU A 266 14.42 5.57 6.84
C GLU A 266 13.78 6.47 5.75
N LEU A 267 13.80 6.04 4.49
CA LEU A 267 13.05 6.71 3.41
C LEU A 267 11.53 6.64 3.64
N ALA A 268 11.03 5.47 4.03
CA ALA A 268 9.62 5.31 4.37
C ALA A 268 9.21 6.17 5.58
N LEU A 269 10.07 6.24 6.59
CA LEU A 269 9.85 7.08 7.77
C LEU A 269 9.86 8.57 7.41
N ASP A 270 10.76 9.00 6.53
CA ASP A 270 10.80 10.38 6.03
C ASP A 270 9.48 10.75 5.32
N ALA A 271 8.97 9.88 4.45
CA ALA A 271 7.70 10.08 3.75
C ALA A 271 6.54 10.33 4.72
N ILE A 272 6.35 9.47 5.70
CA ILE A 272 5.20 9.51 6.62
C ILE A 272 5.36 10.53 7.78
N THR A 273 6.46 11.28 7.82
CA THR A 273 6.72 12.30 8.86
C THR A 273 6.82 13.72 8.33
N HIS A 274 6.78 13.89 7.02
CA HIS A 274 6.91 15.20 6.38
C HIS A 274 5.85 15.36 5.28
N VAL A 275 5.55 16.59 4.94
CA VAL A 275 4.68 16.92 3.81
C VAL A 275 5.41 16.61 2.50
N GLY A 276 4.73 15.98 1.58
CA GLY A 276 5.27 15.55 0.29
C GLY A 276 5.96 14.17 0.37
N PRO A 277 6.27 13.56 -0.77
CA PRO A 277 6.91 12.25 -0.82
C PRO A 277 8.30 12.27 -0.18
N ALA A 278 8.89 11.09 0.05
CA ALA A 278 10.22 10.97 0.63
C ALA A 278 11.26 11.81 -0.12
N ASN A 279 12.11 12.46 0.65
CA ASN A 279 13.25 13.19 0.13
C ASN A 279 14.56 12.56 0.64
N VAL A 280 15.40 12.11 -0.29
CA VAL A 280 16.64 11.37 0.01
C VAL A 280 17.57 12.14 0.95
N GLU A 281 17.75 13.44 0.71
CA GLU A 281 18.63 14.28 1.53
C GLU A 281 18.07 14.48 2.93
N ARG A 282 16.74 14.67 3.05
CA ARG A 282 16.04 14.80 4.33
C ARG A 282 16.07 13.50 5.13
N ALA A 283 15.95 12.35 4.46
CA ALA A 283 16.02 11.01 5.06
C ALA A 283 17.43 10.65 5.57
N GLY A 284 18.46 11.41 5.18
CA GLY A 284 19.85 11.18 5.61
C GLY A 284 20.88 11.23 4.50
N GLY A 285 20.49 11.30 3.23
CA GLY A 285 21.40 11.38 2.09
C GLY A 285 22.41 10.25 2.05
N ALA A 286 23.68 10.57 1.88
CA ALA A 286 24.78 9.59 1.85
C ALA A 286 24.92 8.76 3.16
N ALA A 287 24.39 9.23 4.30
CA ALA A 287 24.45 8.49 5.54
C ALA A 287 23.58 7.22 5.52
N LEU A 288 22.56 7.16 4.65
CA LEU A 288 21.76 5.96 4.42
C LEU A 288 22.61 4.77 3.97
N CYS A 289 23.72 5.04 3.24
CA CYS A 289 24.61 4.02 2.69
C CYS A 289 25.58 3.43 3.72
N HIS A 290 25.80 4.12 4.83
CA HIS A 290 26.66 3.66 5.91
C HIS A 290 25.92 2.79 6.95
N ALA A 291 24.64 2.76 6.82
CA ALA A 291 23.77 1.94 7.64
C ALA A 291 23.82 0.50 7.13
N LEU A 292 24.77 -0.28 7.63
CA LEU A 292 24.80 -1.71 7.32
C LEU A 292 23.47 -2.36 7.67
N PRO A 293 22.88 -3.15 6.74
CA PRO A 293 21.74 -3.99 7.08
C PRO A 293 22.14 -5.04 8.14
N PRO A 294 21.22 -5.53 8.92
CA PRO A 294 19.80 -5.22 8.96
C PRO A 294 19.46 -4.01 9.83
N LEU A 295 18.20 -3.61 9.85
CA LEU A 295 17.67 -2.65 10.82
C LEU A 295 18.14 -3.02 12.23
N PRO A 296 18.65 -2.07 13.04
CA PRO A 296 19.19 -2.38 14.37
C PRO A 296 18.17 -3.12 15.25
N GLY A 297 18.58 -4.26 15.79
CA GLY A 297 17.71 -5.10 16.62
C GLY A 297 16.73 -5.99 15.84
N ILE A 298 16.72 -5.89 14.51
CA ILE A 298 15.85 -6.67 13.64
C ILE A 298 16.65 -7.81 13.02
N ALA A 299 16.17 -9.03 13.21
CA ALA A 299 16.69 -10.22 12.54
C ALA A 299 15.54 -10.98 11.88
N LEU A 300 15.74 -11.44 10.65
CA LEU A 300 14.78 -12.31 9.98
C LEU A 300 14.55 -13.55 10.86
N PRO A 301 13.31 -13.88 11.24
CA PRO A 301 13.03 -15.08 12.00
C PRO A 301 13.60 -16.31 11.29
N PRO A 302 14.29 -17.23 12.00
CA PRO A 302 15.02 -18.34 11.37
C PRO A 302 14.17 -19.23 10.47
N ASN A 303 12.88 -19.34 10.77
CA ASN A 303 11.94 -20.17 10.03
C ASN A 303 11.04 -19.37 9.05
N PHE A 304 11.23 -18.06 8.94
CA PHE A 304 10.31 -17.19 8.18
C PHE A 304 10.05 -17.69 6.76
N LEU A 305 11.12 -17.94 6.00
CA LEU A 305 10.99 -18.45 4.61
C LEU A 305 10.39 -19.86 4.56
N PHE A 306 10.74 -20.71 5.54
CA PHE A 306 10.20 -22.06 5.60
C PHE A 306 8.72 -22.03 5.94
N GLU A 307 8.31 -21.26 6.91
CA GLU A 307 6.91 -21.09 7.30
C GLU A 307 6.10 -20.48 6.17
N MET A 308 6.59 -19.42 5.53
CA MET A 308 5.97 -18.80 4.38
C MET A 308 5.68 -19.78 3.22
N LEU A 309 6.61 -20.69 2.95
CA LEU A 309 6.49 -21.64 1.84
C LEU A 309 5.84 -22.97 2.24
N ALA A 310 6.05 -23.44 3.47
CA ALA A 310 5.58 -24.76 3.92
C ALA A 310 4.13 -24.77 4.39
N LEU A 311 3.61 -23.64 4.89
CA LEU A 311 2.22 -23.54 5.32
C LEU A 311 1.25 -23.46 4.14
N LEU A 312 1.71 -22.97 2.99
CA LEU A 312 0.88 -22.83 1.81
C LEU A 312 0.18 -24.14 1.35
N PRO A 313 0.88 -25.30 1.21
CA PRO A 313 0.23 -26.56 0.88
C PRO A 313 -0.76 -27.02 1.93
N ILE A 314 -0.48 -26.78 3.22
CA ILE A 314 -1.33 -27.20 4.33
C ILE A 314 -2.64 -26.39 4.35
N GLU A 315 -2.56 -25.11 4.08
CA GLU A 315 -3.74 -24.23 3.98
C GLU A 315 -4.60 -24.61 2.76
N ILE A 316 -3.97 -24.98 1.64
CA ILE A 316 -4.66 -25.49 0.45
C ILE A 316 -5.36 -26.82 0.75
N GLU A 317 -4.70 -27.79 1.42
CA GLU A 317 -5.26 -29.08 1.79
C GLU A 317 -6.41 -28.97 2.79
N ASN A 318 -6.31 -28.07 3.75
CA ASN A 318 -7.35 -27.84 4.76
C ASN A 318 -8.58 -27.08 4.23
N GLY A 319 -8.61 -26.79 2.94
CA GLY A 319 -9.72 -26.09 2.31
C GLY A 319 -9.87 -24.68 2.89
N ALA A 320 -8.74 -23.97 3.07
CA ALA A 320 -8.79 -22.55 3.42
C ALA A 320 -9.82 -21.88 2.53
N PRO A 321 -10.84 -21.22 3.11
CA PRO A 321 -11.91 -20.67 2.32
C PRO A 321 -11.31 -19.61 1.39
N GLY A 322 -11.33 -19.89 0.09
CA GLY A 322 -10.97 -18.89 -0.90
C GLY A 322 -9.80 -19.22 -1.83
N LEU A 323 -8.87 -20.11 -1.47
CA LEU A 323 -7.79 -20.48 -2.39
C LEU A 323 -8.31 -21.41 -3.49
N HIS A 324 -8.83 -20.77 -4.52
CA HIS A 324 -9.26 -21.51 -5.72
C HIS A 324 -8.23 -21.33 -6.81
N LEU A 325 -7.75 -22.47 -7.36
CA LEU A 325 -6.99 -22.43 -8.60
C LEU A 325 -7.96 -22.10 -9.73
N VAL A 326 -7.64 -21.04 -10.47
CA VAL A 326 -8.40 -20.61 -11.65
C VAL A 326 -7.59 -20.89 -12.92
N ARG A 327 -8.28 -21.05 -14.05
CA ARG A 327 -7.63 -21.37 -15.34
C ARG A 327 -7.44 -20.16 -16.24
N ALA A 328 -7.89 -19.00 -15.77
CA ALA A 328 -7.74 -17.71 -16.44
C ALA A 328 -7.79 -16.59 -15.39
N GLU A 329 -7.37 -15.42 -15.78
CA GLU A 329 -7.52 -14.22 -14.98
C GLU A 329 -9.00 -14.00 -14.60
N PRO A 330 -9.31 -13.69 -13.34
CA PRO A 330 -10.65 -13.30 -12.94
C PRO A 330 -11.12 -12.07 -13.75
N PRO A 331 -12.38 -12.03 -14.19
CA PRO A 331 -12.90 -10.88 -14.90
C PRO A 331 -12.87 -9.63 -14.00
N LEU A 332 -12.65 -8.48 -14.62
CA LEU A 332 -12.79 -7.22 -13.90
C LEU A 332 -14.19 -7.07 -13.32
N LYS A 333 -14.26 -6.54 -12.10
CA LYS A 333 -15.53 -6.14 -11.49
C LYS A 333 -16.20 -5.06 -12.34
N PRO A 334 -17.55 -4.96 -12.33
CA PRO A 334 -18.28 -4.01 -13.19
C PRO A 334 -17.84 -2.56 -13.07
N TYR A 335 -17.36 -2.15 -11.90
CA TYR A 335 -16.88 -0.80 -11.65
C TYR A 335 -15.52 -0.48 -12.29
N ALA A 336 -14.79 -1.50 -12.72
CA ALA A 336 -13.44 -1.38 -13.30
C ALA A 336 -13.40 -1.73 -14.81
N GLN A 337 -14.57 -1.91 -15.44
CA GLN A 337 -14.70 -2.22 -16.87
C GLN A 337 -14.75 -0.97 -17.75
#